data_c42c5022f244ae1ca611aa3163ac11da
#
_entry.id   c42c5022f244ae1ca611aa3163ac11da
#
_cell.length_a   1.000
_cell.length_b   1.000
_cell.length_c   1.000
_cell.angle_alpha   90.00
_cell.angle_beta   90.00
_cell.angle_gamma   90.00
#
_symmetry.space_group_name_H-M   'P 1'
#
loop_
_entity.id
_entity.type
_entity.pdbx_description
1 polymer ?
#
loop_
_entity_poly.entity_id
_entity_poly.type
_entity_poly.pdbx_seq_one_letter_code
_entity_poly.pdbx_strand_id
1 'polypeptide(L)'
;MAAVIAAREGAKVLLLEKMEMVGKKMGITGKGRCNITNVAPVPDLIANTPGNGKFLISAYDRFDNNDLLAMLTDWRLATKVERGGRVFPVSDSAPEVRNTFLRVFKGYGGTVHLKEPVKSIIVENGRAVGVKTEQNTYRGDAVILATGGMSYPLTGSTGDGYRMAQALGHKVTELRPSLVPIEIANPVVTELMGLSLKNVRLTALVEGKAKTNEFGEMMFTHFGITGPIVLSLSHTVGKLLRQKKQKPVTLELNLKPALSAEQLDARIQRDFLKYSRKQLANGLGDLLPQR
;
A
#
# COMPACT_ATOMS: atom_id res chain seq x y z
N MET A 1 -4.95 7.77 15.10
CA MET A 1 -6.38 8.13 14.92
C MET A 1 -7.25 7.60 16.06
N ALA A 2 -7.49 6.30 16.22
CA ALA A 2 -8.39 5.77 17.25
C ALA A 2 -8.11 6.32 18.66
N ALA A 3 -6.84 6.40 19.07
CA ALA A 3 -6.44 6.97 20.35
C ALA A 3 -6.82 8.46 20.49
N VAL A 4 -6.66 9.23 19.39
CA VAL A 4 -7.03 10.67 19.38
C VAL A 4 -8.53 10.83 19.57
N ILE A 5 -9.33 10.05 18.83
CA ILE A 5 -10.80 10.12 18.94
C ILE A 5 -11.27 9.70 20.34
N ALA A 6 -10.76 8.58 20.87
CA ALA A 6 -11.11 8.14 22.20
C ALA A 6 -10.78 9.19 23.28
N ALA A 7 -9.61 9.83 23.19
CA ALA A 7 -9.22 10.90 24.12
C ALA A 7 -10.11 12.15 23.96
N ARG A 8 -10.45 12.54 22.73
CA ARG A 8 -11.36 13.64 22.45
C ARG A 8 -12.76 13.43 23.07
N GLU A 9 -13.25 12.19 23.04
CA GLU A 9 -14.53 11.80 23.64
C GLU A 9 -14.43 11.60 25.17
N GLY A 10 -13.34 12.01 25.80
CA GLY A 10 -13.16 12.03 27.26
C GLY A 10 -12.60 10.76 27.88
N ALA A 11 -12.20 9.76 27.08
CA ALA A 11 -11.56 8.58 27.64
C ALA A 11 -10.10 8.89 28.08
N LYS A 12 -9.69 8.31 29.21
CA LYS A 12 -8.29 8.29 29.63
C LYS A 12 -7.52 7.26 28.78
N VAL A 13 -6.72 7.71 27.83
CA VAL A 13 -6.10 6.85 26.83
C VAL A 13 -4.59 6.73 27.05
N LEU A 14 -4.11 5.48 27.13
CA LEU A 14 -2.69 5.12 27.07
C LEU A 14 -2.40 4.43 25.74
N LEU A 15 -1.49 5.00 24.94
CA LEU A 15 -0.98 4.41 23.71
C LEU A 15 0.36 3.74 23.98
N LEU A 16 0.43 2.43 23.73
CA LEU A 16 1.65 1.64 23.82
C LEU A 16 2.20 1.40 22.41
N GLU A 17 3.43 1.83 22.17
CA GLU A 17 4.14 1.63 20.90
C GLU A 17 5.43 0.85 21.17
N LYS A 18 5.63 -0.26 20.46
CA LYS A 18 6.84 -1.08 20.64
C LYS A 18 8.12 -0.46 20.08
N MET A 19 7.97 0.46 19.13
CA MET A 19 9.09 1.14 18.49
C MET A 19 9.52 2.39 19.29
N GLU A 20 10.65 2.97 18.89
CA GLU A 20 11.18 4.21 19.46
C GLU A 20 10.37 5.47 19.11
N MET A 21 9.41 5.34 18.18
CA MET A 21 8.49 6.42 17.79
C MET A 21 7.19 5.87 17.23
N VAL A 22 6.11 6.61 17.42
CA VAL A 22 4.82 6.31 16.75
C VAL A 22 4.85 6.66 15.27
N GLY A 23 3.97 6.03 14.48
CA GLY A 23 3.77 6.39 13.08
C GLY A 23 4.95 6.05 12.15
N LYS A 24 5.83 5.14 12.53
CA LYS A 24 7.01 4.76 11.74
C LYS A 24 6.64 4.28 10.34
N LYS A 25 5.57 3.49 10.20
CA LYS A 25 5.08 3.05 8.90
C LYS A 25 4.51 4.20 8.07
N MET A 26 3.76 5.11 8.68
CA MET A 26 3.28 6.31 8.02
C MET A 26 4.43 7.14 7.45
N GLY A 27 5.55 7.19 8.19
CA GLY A 27 6.77 7.91 7.82
C GLY A 27 7.44 7.44 6.54
N ILE A 28 7.23 6.19 6.09
CA ILE A 28 7.82 5.65 4.85
C ILE A 28 6.87 5.73 3.66
N THR A 29 5.60 6.03 3.85
CA THR A 29 4.62 6.12 2.76
C THR A 29 4.90 7.34 1.87
N GLY A 30 4.53 7.25 0.58
CA GLY A 30 4.74 8.34 -0.36
C GLY A 30 6.20 8.79 -0.48
N LYS A 31 7.18 7.90 -0.32
CA LYS A 31 8.62 8.19 -0.33
C LYS A 31 9.04 9.15 0.79
N GLY A 32 8.50 8.97 1.98
CA GLY A 32 8.82 9.80 3.16
C GLY A 32 7.95 11.05 3.32
N ARG A 33 7.00 11.29 2.40
CA ARG A 33 6.12 12.46 2.42
C ARG A 33 4.80 12.25 3.17
N CYS A 34 4.44 11.02 3.49
CA CYS A 34 3.15 10.59 4.04
C CYS A 34 1.98 10.76 3.05
N ASN A 35 1.67 9.72 2.28
CA ASN A 35 0.38 9.65 1.56
C ASN A 35 -0.74 9.44 2.60
N ILE A 36 -1.50 10.50 2.89
CA ILE A 36 -2.47 10.52 4.00
C ILE A 36 -3.75 9.77 3.61
N THR A 37 -4.33 10.13 2.47
CA THR A 37 -5.59 9.58 1.97
C THR A 37 -5.72 9.81 0.45
N ASN A 38 -6.92 9.58 -0.08
CA ASN A 38 -7.30 9.89 -1.46
C ASN A 38 -8.64 10.64 -1.46
N VAL A 39 -8.82 11.60 -2.38
CA VAL A 39 -10.07 12.37 -2.53
C VAL A 39 -11.13 11.68 -3.39
N ALA A 40 -10.90 10.45 -3.81
CA ALA A 40 -11.90 9.69 -4.57
C ALA A 40 -13.20 9.55 -3.78
N PRO A 41 -14.37 9.50 -4.45
CA PRO A 41 -15.64 9.20 -3.80
C PRO A 41 -15.63 7.86 -3.06
N VAL A 42 -16.36 7.75 -1.95
CA VAL A 42 -16.41 6.54 -1.12
C VAL A 42 -16.73 5.26 -1.93
N PRO A 43 -17.68 5.27 -2.89
CA PRO A 43 -17.92 4.08 -3.73
C PRO A 43 -16.66 3.60 -4.46
N ASP A 44 -15.84 4.53 -4.97
CA ASP A 44 -14.60 4.21 -5.67
C ASP A 44 -13.53 3.68 -4.70
N LEU A 45 -13.43 4.24 -3.49
CA LEU A 45 -12.55 3.72 -2.45
C LEU A 45 -12.89 2.27 -2.09
N ILE A 46 -14.19 1.97 -1.96
CA ILE A 46 -14.69 0.61 -1.69
C ILE A 46 -14.39 -0.33 -2.87
N ALA A 47 -14.67 0.10 -4.11
CA ALA A 47 -14.44 -0.69 -5.32
C ALA A 47 -12.95 -1.01 -5.53
N ASN A 48 -12.06 -0.07 -5.20
CA ASN A 48 -10.61 -0.23 -5.29
C ASN A 48 -9.97 -0.88 -4.07
N THR A 49 -10.76 -1.30 -3.07
CA THR A 49 -10.25 -2.07 -1.92
C THR A 49 -10.21 -3.56 -2.28
N PRO A 50 -9.02 -4.18 -2.44
CA PRO A 50 -8.92 -5.59 -2.78
C PRO A 50 -9.56 -6.49 -1.72
N GLY A 51 -10.26 -7.52 -2.17
CA GLY A 51 -10.91 -8.50 -1.30
C GLY A 51 -12.32 -8.10 -0.92
N ASN A 52 -12.57 -7.71 0.33
CA ASN A 52 -13.90 -7.40 0.84
C ASN A 52 -14.08 -5.89 1.13
N GLY A 53 -14.01 -5.06 0.09
CA GLY A 53 -14.21 -3.60 0.25
C GLY A 53 -15.57 -3.24 0.86
N LYS A 54 -16.61 -4.03 0.59
CA LYS A 54 -17.95 -3.82 1.17
C LYS A 54 -17.99 -3.87 2.70
N PHE A 55 -17.03 -4.53 3.34
CA PHE A 55 -16.88 -4.53 4.80
C PHE A 55 -16.67 -3.11 5.36
N LEU A 56 -16.15 -2.19 4.56
CA LEU A 56 -15.84 -0.82 4.97
C LEU A 56 -17.03 0.15 4.86
N ILE A 57 -18.18 -0.25 4.29
CA ILE A 57 -19.33 0.63 4.06
C ILE A 57 -19.72 1.36 5.35
N SER A 58 -20.02 0.62 6.42
CA SER A 58 -20.46 1.23 7.68
C SER A 58 -19.36 2.04 8.38
N ALA A 59 -18.09 1.79 8.08
CA ALA A 59 -17.00 2.61 8.57
C ALA A 59 -16.94 3.95 7.84
N TYR A 60 -17.06 3.94 6.51
CA TYR A 60 -17.09 5.16 5.70
C TYR A 60 -18.37 6.00 5.94
N ASP A 61 -19.51 5.37 6.23
CA ASP A 61 -20.73 6.10 6.62
C ASP A 61 -20.57 6.92 7.91
N ARG A 62 -19.65 6.53 8.78
CA ARG A 62 -19.38 7.22 10.06
C ARG A 62 -18.18 8.16 10.01
N PHE A 63 -17.23 7.86 9.18
CA PHE A 63 -15.99 8.63 9.06
C PHE A 63 -15.30 8.30 7.73
N ASP A 64 -15.36 9.23 6.80
CA ASP A 64 -14.78 9.07 5.47
C ASP A 64 -13.49 9.87 5.27
N ASN A 65 -13.02 9.94 4.03
CA ASN A 65 -11.84 10.71 3.65
C ASN A 65 -12.05 12.22 3.74
N ASN A 66 -13.29 12.72 3.56
CA ASN A 66 -13.60 14.14 3.69
C ASN A 66 -13.61 14.55 5.17
N ASP A 67 -14.16 13.71 6.03
CA ASP A 67 -14.13 13.92 7.49
C ASP A 67 -12.69 13.98 8.00
N LEU A 68 -11.83 13.08 7.49
CA LEU A 68 -10.39 13.11 7.79
C LEU A 68 -9.76 14.44 7.37
N LEU A 69 -10.03 14.92 6.15
CA LEU A 69 -9.47 16.16 5.64
C LEU A 69 -9.95 17.38 6.43
N ALA A 70 -11.24 17.44 6.77
CA ALA A 70 -11.80 18.47 7.63
C ALA A 70 -11.09 18.51 8.98
N MET A 71 -10.95 17.34 9.61
CA MET A 71 -10.26 17.21 10.90
C MET A 71 -8.77 17.61 10.84
N LEU A 72 -8.07 17.30 9.76
CA LEU A 72 -6.68 17.73 9.58
C LEU A 72 -6.58 19.25 9.43
N THR A 73 -7.55 19.87 8.76
CA THR A 73 -7.66 21.33 8.64
C THR A 73 -7.86 21.97 10.02
N ASP A 74 -8.77 21.44 10.84
CA ASP A 74 -8.98 21.89 12.22
C ASP A 74 -7.72 21.75 13.08
N TRP A 75 -6.92 20.74 12.82
CA TRP A 75 -5.63 20.53 13.47
C TRP A 75 -4.48 21.38 12.90
N ARG A 76 -4.80 22.26 11.96
CA ARG A 76 -3.85 23.14 11.27
C ARG A 76 -2.76 22.39 10.50
N LEU A 77 -3.11 21.26 9.91
CA LEU A 77 -2.26 20.51 8.99
C LEU A 77 -2.73 20.78 7.56
N ALA A 78 -2.02 21.65 6.85
CA ALA A 78 -2.31 21.96 5.45
C ALA A 78 -2.01 20.75 4.55
N THR A 79 -2.95 20.42 3.65
CA THR A 79 -2.83 19.30 2.73
C THR A 79 -2.94 19.76 1.28
N LYS A 80 -2.38 18.98 0.36
CA LYS A 80 -2.47 19.17 -1.09
C LYS A 80 -2.89 17.87 -1.78
N VAL A 81 -3.60 17.99 -2.90
CA VAL A 81 -3.99 16.87 -3.75
C VAL A 81 -3.03 16.76 -4.93
N GLU A 82 -2.50 15.58 -5.17
CA GLU A 82 -1.64 15.26 -6.31
C GLU A 82 -2.34 14.32 -7.30
N ARG A 83 -1.67 14.06 -8.43
CA ARG A 83 -2.16 13.15 -9.49
C ARG A 83 -2.70 11.85 -8.90
N GLY A 84 -3.87 11.43 -9.36
CA GLY A 84 -4.58 10.23 -8.89
C GLY A 84 -5.32 10.44 -7.57
N GLY A 85 -5.61 11.68 -7.20
CA GLY A 85 -6.38 12.02 -6.01
C GLY A 85 -5.64 11.80 -4.68
N ARG A 86 -4.35 11.56 -4.71
CA ARG A 86 -3.53 11.30 -3.51
C ARG A 86 -3.34 12.57 -2.71
N VAL A 87 -3.49 12.46 -1.40
CA VAL A 87 -3.35 13.60 -0.48
C VAL A 87 -2.05 13.51 0.30
N PHE A 88 -1.32 14.61 0.29
CA PHE A 88 -0.06 14.78 1.03
C PHE A 88 -0.10 16.04 1.89
N PRO A 89 0.73 16.16 2.94
CA PRO A 89 0.93 17.45 3.59
C PRO A 89 1.58 18.43 2.60
N VAL A 90 1.26 19.71 2.70
CA VAL A 90 1.86 20.75 1.84
C VAL A 90 3.39 20.79 1.99
N SER A 91 3.88 20.53 3.19
CA SER A 91 5.31 20.48 3.52
C SER A 91 6.07 19.28 2.95
N ASP A 92 5.38 18.30 2.38
CA ASP A 92 5.97 16.99 2.00
C ASP A 92 6.72 16.28 3.16
N SER A 93 6.33 16.53 4.41
CA SER A 93 6.98 16.06 5.61
C SER A 93 6.11 15.07 6.40
N ALA A 94 6.42 13.78 6.35
CA ALA A 94 5.76 12.77 7.19
C ALA A 94 5.95 13.03 8.71
N PRO A 95 7.11 13.55 9.20
CA PRO A 95 7.25 13.99 10.58
C PRO A 95 6.23 15.05 11.02
N GLU A 96 5.86 15.99 10.16
CA GLU A 96 4.84 16.99 10.48
C GLU A 96 3.49 16.34 10.73
N VAL A 97 3.06 15.44 9.85
CA VAL A 97 1.82 14.68 10.03
C VAL A 97 1.84 13.94 11.37
N ARG A 98 2.89 13.16 11.62
CA ARG A 98 3.06 12.43 12.89
C ARG A 98 2.98 13.34 14.11
N ASN A 99 3.71 14.45 14.09
CA ASN A 99 3.78 15.38 15.21
C ASN A 99 2.44 16.08 15.45
N THR A 100 1.68 16.35 14.39
CA THR A 100 0.31 16.87 14.49
C THR A 100 -0.60 15.90 15.24
N PHE A 101 -0.62 14.63 14.86
CA PHE A 101 -1.39 13.59 15.58
C PHE A 101 -0.97 13.48 17.05
N LEU A 102 0.33 13.50 17.32
CA LEU A 102 0.84 13.42 18.70
C LEU A 102 0.48 14.65 19.53
N ARG A 103 0.61 15.84 18.96
CA ARG A 103 0.26 17.10 19.60
C ARG A 103 -1.21 17.11 20.00
N VAL A 104 -2.09 16.74 19.08
CA VAL A 104 -3.53 16.70 19.30
C VAL A 104 -3.89 15.64 20.35
N PHE A 105 -3.31 14.44 20.25
CA PHE A 105 -3.53 13.36 21.22
C PHE A 105 -3.15 13.79 22.65
N LYS A 106 -1.95 14.37 22.80
CA LYS A 106 -1.50 14.90 24.10
C LYS A 106 -2.34 16.08 24.58
N GLY A 107 -2.83 16.93 23.66
CA GLY A 107 -3.73 18.03 23.96
C GLY A 107 -5.05 17.57 24.58
N TYR A 108 -5.53 16.37 24.24
CA TYR A 108 -6.68 15.72 24.87
C TYR A 108 -6.30 14.85 26.09
N GLY A 109 -5.10 15.02 26.66
CA GLY A 109 -4.65 14.29 27.85
C GLY A 109 -4.15 12.86 27.59
N GLY A 110 -3.97 12.48 26.33
CA GLY A 110 -3.45 11.15 25.97
C GLY A 110 -1.99 10.95 26.38
N THR A 111 -1.67 9.76 26.87
CA THR A 111 -0.30 9.35 27.29
C THR A 111 0.30 8.36 26.28
N VAL A 112 1.58 8.47 26.00
CA VAL A 112 2.32 7.57 25.09
C VAL A 112 3.49 6.92 25.81
N HIS A 113 3.56 5.60 25.78
CA HIS A 113 4.76 4.84 26.14
C HIS A 113 5.38 4.24 24.89
N LEU A 114 6.64 4.56 24.65
CA LEU A 114 7.45 4.05 23.54
C LEU A 114 8.33 2.90 24.03
N LYS A 115 8.79 2.05 23.08
CA LYS A 115 9.59 0.86 23.37
C LYS A 115 8.88 -0.11 24.34
N GLU A 116 7.54 -0.16 24.25
CA GLU A 116 6.68 -0.95 25.14
C GLU A 116 5.94 -2.03 24.36
N PRO A 117 6.61 -3.14 24.00
CA PRO A 117 6.01 -4.22 23.20
C PRO A 117 4.99 -5.01 24.02
N VAL A 118 3.73 -4.93 23.65
CA VAL A 118 2.65 -5.74 24.24
C VAL A 118 2.80 -7.21 23.80
N LYS A 119 2.74 -8.11 24.76
CA LYS A 119 2.86 -9.58 24.56
C LYS A 119 1.49 -10.26 24.52
N SER A 120 0.56 -9.81 25.36
CA SER A 120 -0.77 -10.42 25.45
C SER A 120 -1.83 -9.42 25.92
N ILE A 121 -3.08 -9.73 25.59
CA ILE A 121 -4.26 -9.06 26.10
C ILE A 121 -4.76 -9.86 27.32
N ILE A 122 -5.10 -9.16 28.38
CA ILE A 122 -5.65 -9.75 29.61
C ILE A 122 -7.16 -9.82 29.47
N VAL A 123 -7.73 -10.99 29.67
CA VAL A 123 -9.16 -11.23 29.62
C VAL A 123 -9.64 -11.77 30.97
N GLU A 124 -10.68 -11.15 31.51
CA GLU A 124 -11.37 -11.58 32.72
C GLU A 124 -12.88 -11.58 32.45
N ASN A 125 -13.56 -12.66 32.79
CA ASN A 125 -14.99 -12.84 32.55
C ASN A 125 -15.43 -12.54 31.11
N GLY A 126 -14.63 -12.95 30.12
CA GLY A 126 -14.88 -12.74 28.68
C GLY A 126 -14.66 -11.31 28.17
N ARG A 127 -14.12 -10.42 28.97
CA ARG A 127 -13.84 -9.01 28.59
C ARG A 127 -12.34 -8.73 28.63
N ALA A 128 -11.87 -7.98 27.63
CA ALA A 128 -10.50 -7.45 27.63
C ALA A 128 -10.38 -6.35 28.68
N VAL A 129 -9.55 -6.57 29.70
CA VAL A 129 -9.38 -5.66 30.87
C VAL A 129 -7.97 -5.12 30.98
N GLY A 130 -7.15 -5.27 29.96
CA GLY A 130 -5.80 -4.73 29.96
C GLY A 130 -4.86 -5.48 29.04
N VAL A 131 -3.57 -5.16 29.14
CA VAL A 131 -2.49 -5.76 28.37
C VAL A 131 -1.28 -6.03 29.26
N LYS A 132 -0.47 -7.02 28.85
CA LYS A 132 0.79 -7.36 29.50
C LYS A 132 1.96 -7.15 28.54
N THR A 133 2.99 -6.49 28.99
CA THR A 133 4.32 -6.39 28.35
C THR A 133 5.32 -7.32 29.05
N GLU A 134 6.59 -7.23 28.75
CA GLU A 134 7.62 -7.98 29.48
C GLU A 134 7.80 -7.49 30.91
N GLN A 135 7.65 -6.18 31.11
CA GLN A 135 7.98 -5.53 32.38
C GLN A 135 6.75 -5.03 33.15
N ASN A 136 5.65 -4.75 32.44
CA ASN A 136 4.52 -4.05 32.99
C ASN A 136 3.17 -4.74 32.70
N THR A 137 2.20 -4.45 33.54
CA THR A 137 0.78 -4.77 33.32
C THR A 137 -0.01 -3.48 33.34
N TYR A 138 -0.77 -3.25 32.27
CA TYR A 138 -1.65 -2.07 32.15
C TYR A 138 -3.11 -2.53 32.21
N ARG A 139 -3.87 -1.99 33.13
CA ARG A 139 -5.31 -2.24 33.28
C ARG A 139 -6.12 -1.14 32.60
N GLY A 140 -7.30 -1.48 32.09
CA GLY A 140 -8.23 -0.56 31.46
C GLY A 140 -9.56 -1.22 31.14
N ASP A 141 -10.56 -0.40 30.86
CA ASP A 141 -11.93 -0.84 30.59
C ASP A 141 -12.10 -1.43 29.18
N ALA A 142 -11.17 -1.08 28.26
CA ALA A 142 -11.17 -1.55 26.89
C ALA A 142 -9.75 -1.55 26.30
N VAL A 143 -9.53 -2.40 25.30
CA VAL A 143 -8.28 -2.48 24.55
C VAL A 143 -8.57 -2.30 23.06
N ILE A 144 -7.90 -1.32 22.42
CA ILE A 144 -7.92 -1.13 20.97
C ILE A 144 -6.67 -1.76 20.38
N LEU A 145 -6.84 -2.84 19.62
CA LEU A 145 -5.75 -3.53 18.93
C LEU A 145 -5.48 -2.89 17.58
N ALA A 146 -4.42 -2.08 17.48
CA ALA A 146 -4.08 -1.30 16.28
C ALA A 146 -2.62 -1.51 15.81
N THR A 147 -2.09 -2.71 15.94
CA THR A 147 -0.67 -3.06 15.74
C THR A 147 -0.24 -3.15 14.27
N GLY A 148 -1.14 -2.93 13.32
CA GLY A 148 -0.87 -3.10 11.89
C GLY A 148 -0.76 -4.56 11.45
N GLY A 149 -0.20 -4.77 10.26
CA GLY A 149 -0.05 -6.09 9.63
C GLY A 149 1.35 -6.68 9.74
N MET A 150 1.83 -7.28 8.61
CA MET A 150 3.16 -7.90 8.53
C MET A 150 4.07 -7.28 7.45
N SER A 151 3.62 -6.24 6.76
CA SER A 151 4.45 -5.55 5.76
C SER A 151 5.41 -4.57 6.41
N TYR A 152 6.63 -4.47 5.88
CA TYR A 152 7.69 -3.60 6.42
C TYR A 152 7.97 -3.84 7.92
N PRO A 153 8.48 -5.01 8.31
CA PRO A 153 8.62 -5.39 9.71
C PRO A 153 9.51 -4.44 10.54
N LEU A 154 10.48 -3.77 9.91
CA LEU A 154 11.32 -2.74 10.54
C LEU A 154 10.52 -1.51 11.04
N THR A 155 9.28 -1.36 10.60
CA THR A 155 8.36 -0.32 11.11
C THR A 155 7.54 -0.76 12.32
N GLY A 156 7.75 -1.98 12.82
CA GLY A 156 7.01 -2.57 13.92
C GLY A 156 5.86 -3.49 13.50
N SER A 157 5.57 -3.62 12.20
CA SER A 157 4.48 -4.46 11.68
C SER A 157 4.93 -5.91 11.54
N THR A 158 4.95 -6.67 12.64
CA THR A 158 5.45 -8.05 12.74
C THR A 158 4.35 -9.09 13.03
N GLY A 159 3.07 -8.70 12.90
CA GLY A 159 1.94 -9.61 13.08
C GLY A 159 1.55 -9.86 14.52
N ASP A 160 1.99 -9.04 15.47
CA ASP A 160 1.68 -9.23 16.90
C ASP A 160 0.18 -9.27 17.17
N GLY A 161 -0.59 -8.40 16.51
CA GLY A 161 -2.04 -8.35 16.65
C GLY A 161 -2.73 -9.62 16.18
N TYR A 162 -2.23 -10.24 15.11
CA TYR A 162 -2.79 -11.51 14.64
C TYR A 162 -2.57 -12.62 15.68
N ARG A 163 -1.36 -12.71 16.26
CA ARG A 163 -1.07 -13.67 17.33
C ARG A 163 -1.92 -13.46 18.57
N MET A 164 -2.07 -12.21 18.99
CA MET A 164 -2.93 -11.87 20.13
C MET A 164 -4.40 -12.17 19.87
N ALA A 165 -4.92 -11.87 18.69
CA ALA A 165 -6.28 -12.20 18.30
C ALA A 165 -6.52 -13.73 18.26
N GLN A 166 -5.59 -14.48 17.68
CA GLN A 166 -5.66 -15.95 17.66
C GLN A 166 -5.65 -16.55 19.07
N ALA A 167 -4.82 -16.03 19.98
CA ALA A 167 -4.77 -16.47 21.38
C ALA A 167 -6.11 -16.22 22.12
N LEU A 168 -6.93 -15.28 21.62
CA LEU A 168 -8.27 -15.01 22.13
C LEU A 168 -9.39 -15.77 21.39
N GLY A 169 -9.03 -16.74 20.53
CA GLY A 169 -9.99 -17.55 19.81
C GLY A 169 -10.50 -16.97 18.48
N HIS A 170 -9.99 -15.80 18.03
CA HIS A 170 -10.34 -15.27 16.72
C HIS A 170 -9.69 -16.06 15.59
N LYS A 171 -10.46 -16.35 14.55
CA LYS A 171 -9.92 -16.94 13.31
C LYS A 171 -9.19 -15.88 12.50
N VAL A 172 -7.90 -16.04 12.32
CA VAL A 172 -7.09 -15.23 11.38
C VAL A 172 -6.96 -16.02 10.08
N THR A 173 -7.42 -15.43 8.97
CA THR A 173 -7.27 -16.03 7.65
C THR A 173 -5.81 -15.99 7.20
N GLU A 174 -5.44 -16.85 6.25
CA GLU A 174 -4.09 -16.87 5.68
C GLU A 174 -3.68 -15.47 5.20
N LEU A 175 -2.54 -15.00 5.70
CA LEU A 175 -1.97 -13.72 5.29
C LEU A 175 -1.33 -13.85 3.91
N ARG A 176 -1.60 -12.88 3.04
CA ARG A 176 -1.16 -12.92 1.65
C ARG A 176 -0.52 -11.60 1.25
N PRO A 177 0.58 -11.64 0.47
CA PRO A 177 1.17 -10.42 -0.07
C PRO A 177 0.21 -9.74 -1.05
N SER A 178 0.20 -8.43 -1.02
CA SER A 178 -0.55 -7.57 -1.93
C SER A 178 0.21 -6.27 -2.12
N LEU A 179 0.11 -5.64 -3.29
CA LEU A 179 0.91 -4.46 -3.66
C LEU A 179 2.41 -4.73 -3.51
N VAL A 180 2.86 -5.84 -4.10
CA VAL A 180 4.24 -6.30 -4.08
C VAL A 180 4.81 -6.41 -5.49
N PRO A 181 6.14 -6.35 -5.68
CA PRO A 181 6.78 -6.73 -6.93
C PRO A 181 6.43 -8.16 -7.32
N ILE A 182 6.58 -8.48 -8.61
CA ILE A 182 6.36 -9.84 -9.14
C ILE A 182 7.70 -10.41 -9.59
N GLU A 183 8.03 -11.59 -9.06
CA GLU A 183 9.19 -12.36 -9.52
C GLU A 183 8.89 -12.98 -10.88
N ILE A 184 9.86 -12.92 -11.80
CA ILE A 184 9.74 -13.42 -13.16
C ILE A 184 10.81 -14.49 -13.40
N ALA A 185 10.40 -15.68 -13.83
CA ALA A 185 11.31 -16.78 -14.10
C ALA A 185 12.21 -16.57 -15.33
N ASN A 186 11.82 -15.68 -16.25
CA ASN A 186 12.60 -15.41 -17.47
C ASN A 186 13.84 -14.56 -17.12
N PRO A 187 15.07 -15.03 -17.43
CA PRO A 187 16.31 -14.34 -17.09
C PRO A 187 16.48 -12.97 -17.76
N VAL A 188 15.75 -12.68 -18.84
CA VAL A 188 15.82 -11.38 -19.54
C VAL A 188 15.52 -10.19 -18.62
N VAL A 189 14.77 -10.40 -17.52
CA VAL A 189 14.47 -9.31 -16.58
C VAL A 189 15.74 -8.81 -15.86
N THR A 190 16.72 -9.67 -15.64
CA THR A 190 17.99 -9.30 -15.03
C THR A 190 18.83 -8.42 -15.96
N GLU A 191 18.82 -8.71 -17.25
CA GLU A 191 19.51 -7.90 -18.28
C GLU A 191 18.88 -6.51 -18.39
N LEU A 192 17.56 -6.40 -18.14
CA LEU A 192 16.80 -5.16 -18.19
C LEU A 192 16.74 -4.42 -16.85
N MET A 193 17.45 -4.88 -15.80
CA MET A 193 17.43 -4.28 -14.47
C MET A 193 17.66 -2.76 -14.51
N GLY A 194 16.79 -1.99 -13.85
CA GLY A 194 16.82 -0.53 -13.80
C GLY A 194 16.09 0.16 -14.94
N LEU A 195 15.71 -0.55 -16.02
CA LEU A 195 14.92 0.02 -17.10
C LEU A 195 13.51 0.33 -16.60
N SER A 196 13.12 1.61 -16.69
CA SER A 196 11.78 2.10 -16.39
C SER A 196 11.00 2.32 -17.69
N LEU A 197 9.78 1.82 -17.73
CA LEU A 197 8.87 1.98 -18.84
C LEU A 197 7.67 2.82 -18.45
N LYS A 198 7.24 3.72 -19.33
CA LYS A 198 6.06 4.58 -19.17
C LYS A 198 5.05 4.29 -20.26
N ASN A 199 3.78 4.49 -19.93
CA ASN A 199 2.67 4.32 -20.87
C ASN A 199 2.64 2.95 -21.54
N VAL A 200 2.93 1.90 -20.78
CA VAL A 200 2.86 0.50 -21.20
C VAL A 200 1.63 -0.18 -20.64
N ARG A 201 1.20 -1.29 -21.25
CA ARG A 201 0.15 -2.16 -20.71
C ARG A 201 0.75 -3.50 -20.35
N LEU A 202 0.47 -3.94 -19.11
CA LEU A 202 0.85 -5.26 -18.61
C LEU A 202 -0.41 -6.09 -18.43
N THR A 203 -0.48 -7.24 -19.12
CA THR A 203 -1.62 -8.15 -19.10
C THR A 203 -1.22 -9.48 -18.47
N ALA A 204 -1.99 -9.96 -17.49
CA ALA A 204 -1.83 -11.29 -16.93
C ALA A 204 -2.69 -12.30 -17.69
N LEU A 205 -2.06 -13.34 -18.23
CA LEU A 205 -2.66 -14.41 -19.02
C LEU A 205 -2.59 -15.75 -18.26
N VAL A 206 -3.64 -16.55 -18.38
CA VAL A 206 -3.63 -17.97 -18.00
C VAL A 206 -4.11 -18.78 -19.18
N GLU A 207 -3.29 -19.72 -19.66
CA GLU A 207 -3.56 -20.51 -20.87
C GLU A 207 -3.91 -19.61 -22.09
N GLY A 208 -3.14 -18.55 -22.29
CA GLY A 208 -3.33 -17.60 -23.39
C GLY A 208 -4.55 -16.68 -23.26
N LYS A 209 -5.35 -16.82 -22.20
CA LYS A 209 -6.55 -15.98 -21.99
C LYS A 209 -6.25 -14.86 -21.00
N ALA A 210 -6.48 -13.61 -21.40
CA ALA A 210 -6.36 -12.44 -20.55
C ALA A 210 -7.30 -12.53 -19.33
N LYS A 211 -6.76 -12.27 -18.15
CA LYS A 211 -7.49 -12.26 -16.87
C LYS A 211 -7.63 -10.86 -16.30
N THR A 212 -6.60 -10.04 -16.44
CA THR A 212 -6.59 -8.66 -16.00
C THR A 212 -5.45 -7.93 -16.71
N ASN A 213 -5.53 -6.63 -16.80
CA ASN A 213 -4.46 -5.78 -17.29
C ASN A 213 -4.41 -4.45 -16.54
N GLU A 214 -3.25 -3.82 -16.55
CA GLU A 214 -3.00 -2.50 -16.00
C GLU A 214 -2.23 -1.64 -17.02
N PHE A 215 -2.50 -0.34 -17.03
CA PHE A 215 -1.82 0.63 -17.90
C PHE A 215 -1.09 1.69 -17.06
N GLY A 216 0.16 1.98 -17.40
CA GLY A 216 0.95 3.01 -16.72
C GLY A 216 2.46 2.77 -16.74
N GLU A 217 3.07 2.87 -15.57
CA GLU A 217 4.53 2.80 -15.41
C GLU A 217 4.96 1.52 -14.68
N MET A 218 6.08 0.94 -15.14
CA MET A 218 6.74 -0.19 -14.50
C MET A 218 8.26 -0.07 -14.60
N MET A 219 8.96 -0.90 -13.83
CA MET A 219 10.42 -0.98 -13.86
C MET A 219 10.87 -2.43 -13.69
N PHE A 220 11.95 -2.79 -14.39
CA PHE A 220 12.64 -4.07 -14.21
C PHE A 220 13.57 -4.04 -13.00
N THR A 221 13.66 -5.16 -12.28
CA THR A 221 14.53 -5.36 -11.12
C THR A 221 15.43 -6.59 -11.38
N HIS A 222 16.35 -6.87 -10.46
CA HIS A 222 17.22 -8.04 -10.55
C HIS A 222 16.51 -9.39 -10.39
N PHE A 223 15.24 -9.40 -9.98
CA PHE A 223 14.46 -10.63 -9.77
C PHE A 223 13.14 -10.65 -10.53
N GLY A 224 12.76 -9.56 -11.18
CA GLY A 224 11.46 -9.47 -11.84
C GLY A 224 11.07 -8.03 -12.18
N ILE A 225 9.84 -7.67 -11.86
CA ILE A 225 9.26 -6.37 -12.22
C ILE A 225 8.60 -5.70 -11.01
N THR A 226 8.55 -4.36 -11.04
CA THR A 226 7.90 -3.52 -10.03
C THR A 226 7.31 -2.25 -10.69
N GLY A 227 6.79 -1.36 -9.89
CA GLY A 227 6.18 -0.11 -10.33
C GLY A 227 4.66 -0.11 -10.17
N PRO A 228 4.00 1.03 -10.38
CA PRO A 228 2.59 1.20 -10.02
C PRO A 228 1.67 0.13 -10.59
N ILE A 229 1.77 -0.17 -11.90
CA ILE A 229 0.89 -1.17 -12.54
C ILE A 229 1.18 -2.59 -12.06
N VAL A 230 2.44 -2.90 -11.75
CA VAL A 230 2.83 -4.22 -11.25
C VAL A 230 2.28 -4.43 -9.85
N LEU A 231 2.41 -3.42 -8.98
CA LEU A 231 1.89 -3.48 -7.62
C LEU A 231 0.36 -3.69 -7.63
N SER A 232 -0.37 -2.97 -8.47
CA SER A 232 -1.83 -3.16 -8.63
C SER A 232 -2.15 -4.58 -9.12
N LEU A 233 -1.44 -5.05 -10.14
CA LEU A 233 -1.66 -6.37 -10.75
C LEU A 233 -1.32 -7.52 -9.81
N SER A 234 -0.37 -7.33 -8.89
CA SER A 234 0.20 -8.38 -8.03
C SER A 234 -0.85 -9.12 -7.18
N HIS A 235 -1.89 -8.41 -6.72
CA HIS A 235 -2.99 -9.04 -5.98
C HIS A 235 -3.71 -10.11 -6.82
N THR A 236 -4.08 -9.77 -8.05
CA THR A 236 -4.77 -10.68 -8.96
C THR A 236 -3.85 -11.81 -9.42
N VAL A 237 -2.59 -11.51 -9.77
CA VAL A 237 -1.60 -12.54 -10.10
C VAL A 237 -1.42 -13.52 -8.96
N GLY A 238 -1.25 -13.03 -7.73
CA GLY A 238 -1.15 -13.88 -6.54
C GLY A 238 -2.40 -14.75 -6.31
N LYS A 239 -3.60 -14.25 -6.64
CA LYS A 239 -4.83 -15.04 -6.60
C LYS A 239 -4.85 -16.12 -7.68
N LEU A 240 -4.42 -15.82 -8.89
CA LEU A 240 -4.35 -16.78 -10.01
C LEU A 240 -3.36 -17.90 -9.74
N LEU A 241 -2.17 -17.60 -9.24
CA LEU A 241 -1.14 -18.58 -8.90
C LEU A 241 -1.59 -19.61 -7.83
N ARG A 242 -2.53 -19.24 -6.97
CA ARG A 242 -3.06 -20.10 -5.89
C ARG A 242 -4.29 -20.92 -6.26
N GLN A 243 -4.79 -20.81 -7.49
CA GLN A 243 -5.90 -21.64 -7.92
C GLN A 243 -5.50 -23.12 -7.94
N LYS A 244 -6.45 -24.02 -7.59
CA LYS A 244 -6.20 -25.47 -7.37
C LYS A 244 -5.44 -26.19 -8.50
N LYS A 245 -5.43 -25.64 -9.72
CA LYS A 245 -4.71 -26.24 -10.87
C LYS A 245 -3.32 -25.65 -11.11
N GLN A 246 -2.85 -24.72 -10.28
CA GLN A 246 -1.50 -24.10 -10.33
C GLN A 246 -0.96 -23.88 -11.77
N LYS A 247 -1.80 -23.30 -12.63
CA LYS A 247 -1.37 -23.01 -13.99
C LYS A 247 -0.39 -21.82 -13.99
N PRO A 248 0.63 -21.84 -14.86
CA PRO A 248 1.53 -20.70 -14.96
C PRO A 248 0.77 -19.45 -15.39
N VAL A 249 1.13 -18.34 -14.78
CA VAL A 249 0.64 -17.02 -15.17
C VAL A 249 1.70 -16.38 -16.07
N THR A 250 1.33 -16.09 -17.31
CA THR A 250 2.17 -15.37 -18.25
C THR A 250 1.86 -13.88 -18.17
N LEU A 251 2.89 -13.04 -18.13
CA LEU A 251 2.74 -11.60 -18.21
C LEU A 251 3.14 -11.13 -19.61
N GLU A 252 2.19 -10.52 -20.31
CA GLU A 252 2.41 -9.91 -21.62
C GLU A 252 2.56 -8.40 -21.45
N LEU A 253 3.67 -7.87 -21.98
CA LEU A 253 3.99 -6.46 -21.93
C LEU A 253 3.80 -5.83 -23.32
N ASN A 254 2.81 -4.96 -23.45
CA ASN A 254 2.62 -4.12 -24.64
C ASN A 254 3.31 -2.77 -24.41
N LEU A 255 4.36 -2.52 -25.20
CA LEU A 255 5.19 -1.30 -25.11
C LEU A 255 4.53 -0.08 -25.75
N LYS A 256 3.54 -0.26 -26.64
CA LYS A 256 2.85 0.80 -27.40
C LYS A 256 1.33 0.58 -27.46
N PRO A 257 0.66 0.51 -26.31
CA PRO A 257 -0.76 0.16 -26.23
C PRO A 257 -1.71 1.19 -26.85
N ALA A 258 -1.21 2.38 -27.19
CA ALA A 258 -1.99 3.42 -27.89
C ALA A 258 -2.00 3.25 -29.41
N LEU A 259 -1.18 2.34 -29.97
CA LEU A 259 -1.11 2.07 -31.42
C LEU A 259 -1.80 0.74 -31.75
N SER A 260 -2.59 0.71 -32.83
CA SER A 260 -3.02 -0.56 -33.41
C SER A 260 -1.84 -1.28 -34.08
N ALA A 261 -2.02 -2.55 -34.47
CA ALA A 261 -0.99 -3.30 -35.17
C ALA A 261 -0.58 -2.61 -36.48
N GLU A 262 -1.56 -2.12 -37.23
CA GLU A 262 -1.35 -1.40 -38.50
C GLU A 262 -0.63 -0.07 -38.28
N GLN A 263 -1.02 0.68 -37.25
CA GLN A 263 -0.36 1.94 -36.89
C GLN A 263 1.08 1.73 -36.42
N LEU A 264 1.33 0.67 -35.68
CA LEU A 264 2.67 0.33 -35.21
C LEU A 264 3.55 -0.10 -36.40
N ASP A 265 3.04 -0.93 -37.32
CA ASP A 265 3.77 -1.33 -38.52
C ASP A 265 4.12 -0.12 -39.40
N ALA A 266 3.16 0.73 -39.70
CA ALA A 266 3.39 1.97 -40.45
C ALA A 266 4.39 2.91 -39.76
N ARG A 267 4.44 2.93 -38.41
CA ARG A 267 5.41 3.69 -37.64
C ARG A 267 6.81 3.07 -37.77
N ILE A 268 6.94 1.75 -37.66
CA ILE A 268 8.21 1.04 -37.79
C ILE A 268 8.78 1.25 -39.20
N GLN A 269 7.97 1.14 -40.24
CA GLN A 269 8.42 1.37 -41.62
C GLN A 269 8.95 2.81 -41.81
N ARG A 270 8.26 3.82 -41.28
CA ARG A 270 8.71 5.21 -41.33
C ARG A 270 10.04 5.40 -40.59
N ASP A 271 10.18 4.80 -39.41
CA ASP A 271 11.42 4.91 -38.61
C ASP A 271 12.59 4.21 -39.32
N PHE A 272 12.36 3.09 -40.00
CA PHE A 272 13.38 2.39 -40.81
C PHE A 272 13.81 3.22 -42.04
N LEU A 273 12.89 3.87 -42.73
CA LEU A 273 13.22 4.79 -43.80
C LEU A 273 14.03 5.98 -43.31
N LYS A 274 13.60 6.60 -42.18
CA LYS A 274 14.32 7.74 -41.55
C LYS A 274 15.74 7.38 -41.14
N TYR A 275 15.94 6.17 -40.65
CA TYR A 275 17.23 5.70 -40.12
C TYR A 275 17.90 4.63 -40.98
N SER A 276 17.61 4.59 -42.28
CA SER A 276 18.11 3.57 -43.25
C SER A 276 19.64 3.41 -43.27
N ARG A 277 20.38 4.42 -42.82
CA ARG A 277 21.88 4.38 -42.74
C ARG A 277 22.39 3.97 -41.36
N LYS A 278 21.54 3.70 -40.39
CA LYS A 278 21.93 3.28 -39.04
C LYS A 278 21.76 1.77 -38.87
N GLN A 279 22.54 1.19 -37.98
CA GLN A 279 22.30 -0.18 -37.55
C GLN A 279 20.92 -0.28 -36.87
N LEU A 280 20.21 -1.39 -36.95
CA LEU A 280 18.86 -1.60 -36.45
C LEU A 280 18.72 -1.18 -34.99
N ALA A 281 19.67 -1.57 -34.13
CA ALA A 281 19.65 -1.20 -32.70
C ALA A 281 19.62 0.32 -32.46
N ASN A 282 20.26 1.09 -33.33
CA ASN A 282 20.32 2.57 -33.25
C ASN A 282 19.15 3.26 -33.98
N GLY A 283 18.42 2.50 -34.84
CA GLY A 283 17.24 3.00 -35.56
C GLY A 283 15.96 2.96 -34.76
N LEU A 284 15.88 2.24 -33.64
CA LEU A 284 14.70 2.06 -32.82
C LEU A 284 14.60 3.05 -31.66
N GLY A 285 15.56 3.96 -31.48
CA GLY A 285 15.63 4.86 -30.32
C GLY A 285 14.44 5.82 -30.18
N ASP A 286 13.73 6.16 -31.26
CA ASP A 286 12.51 6.97 -31.21
C ASP A 286 11.28 6.13 -30.80
N LEU A 287 11.36 4.81 -30.91
CA LEU A 287 10.26 3.89 -30.63
C LEU A 287 10.43 3.19 -29.27
N LEU A 288 11.64 2.78 -28.94
CA LEU A 288 11.96 2.02 -27.74
C LEU A 288 12.95 2.78 -26.86
N PRO A 289 12.90 2.62 -25.53
CA PRO A 289 13.93 3.18 -24.67
C PRO A 289 15.29 2.53 -24.98
N GLN A 290 16.32 3.35 -25.04
CA GLN A 290 17.70 2.87 -25.19
C GLN A 290 18.21 2.31 -23.87
N ARG A 291 18.90 1.19 -23.96
CA ARG A 291 19.72 0.63 -22.91
C ARG A 291 20.99 0.03 -23.48
#